data_52841f093642fe19f66bcb8c84583bd7
#
_entry.id   52841f093642fe19f66bcb8c84583bd7
#
_cell.length_a   1.000
_cell.length_b   1.000
_cell.length_c   1.000
_cell.angle_alpha   90.00
_cell.angle_beta   90.00
_cell.angle_gamma   90.00
#
_symmetry.space_group_name_H-M   'P 1'
#
loop_
_entity.id
_entity.type
_entity.pdbx_description
1 polymer ?
#
loop_
_entity_poly.entity_id
_entity_poly.type
_entity_poly.pdbx_seq_one_letter_code
_entity_poly.pdbx_strand_id
1 'polypeptide(L)'
;MDYLTISENPESSEIPDAIINNIRRTMVTGSELKKPGTTGIFGKSINPKELISNIGLQRDTNEILTRRVLFLEESVSLMYPEKHRDILWSIVNTYLDARERKGQTPRYLLNDIIRYWRTIAIDYQAKIEGNKPKALRHVKLLIPRKLCFISSLAPLYLHHLDVEKFDSEPNFLVDSYLEPSSIRLMRLLTKSGTNNSLQQRIVKTLDFFIEKSSDAMWRKNIEEDIFSNQFNHSPSGPYWEIRERSRQLHKDLTELLFSDNYRSFTEKYMVI
;
A
#
# COMPACT_ATOMS: atom_id res chain seq x y z
N MET A 1 -6.36 5.02 -12.07
CA MET A 1 -6.67 3.63 -11.71
C MET A 1 -5.89 2.75 -12.65
N ASP A 2 -5.17 1.77 -12.14
CA ASP A 2 -4.44 0.81 -12.94
C ASP A 2 -5.12 -0.55 -12.81
N TYR A 3 -5.02 -1.40 -13.83
CA TYR A 3 -5.65 -2.73 -13.83
C TYR A 3 -4.57 -3.80 -13.78
N LEU A 4 -4.78 -4.80 -12.94
CA LEU A 4 -4.01 -6.03 -12.94
C LEU A 4 -4.88 -7.14 -13.53
N THR A 5 -4.43 -7.75 -14.62
CA THR A 5 -5.11 -8.89 -15.23
C THR A 5 -4.51 -10.19 -14.73
N ILE A 6 -5.34 -11.05 -14.15
CA ILE A 6 -4.96 -12.38 -13.70
C ILE A 6 -5.74 -13.41 -14.51
N SER A 7 -5.04 -14.30 -15.18
CA SER A 7 -5.65 -15.33 -16.06
C SER A 7 -4.84 -16.61 -16.02
N GLU A 8 -5.52 -17.75 -16.08
CA GLU A 8 -4.89 -19.06 -16.24
C GLU A 8 -4.15 -19.20 -17.58
N ASN A 9 -4.62 -18.45 -18.59
CA ASN A 9 -4.03 -18.36 -19.93
C ASN A 9 -3.59 -16.93 -20.22
N PRO A 10 -2.48 -16.44 -19.67
CA PRO A 10 -2.07 -15.05 -19.76
C PRO A 10 -1.79 -14.57 -21.20
N GLU A 11 -1.41 -15.45 -22.11
CA GLU A 11 -1.13 -15.11 -23.52
C GLU A 11 -2.39 -14.79 -24.33
N SER A 12 -3.57 -15.25 -23.90
CA SER A 12 -4.85 -15.08 -24.60
C SER A 12 -5.78 -14.03 -23.97
N SER A 13 -5.37 -13.40 -22.87
CA SER A 13 -6.26 -12.54 -22.09
C SER A 13 -6.03 -11.06 -22.37
N GLU A 14 -6.54 -10.57 -23.48
CA GLU A 14 -6.83 -9.15 -23.62
C GLU A 14 -8.15 -8.85 -22.87
N ILE A 15 -8.10 -7.86 -21.97
CA ILE A 15 -9.35 -7.35 -21.40
C ILE A 15 -10.07 -6.65 -22.55
N PRO A 16 -11.29 -7.08 -22.93
CA PRO A 16 -12.02 -6.40 -24.00
C PRO A 16 -12.14 -4.91 -23.68
N ASP A 17 -11.79 -4.06 -24.64
CA ASP A 17 -11.89 -2.59 -24.52
C ASP A 17 -13.30 -2.15 -24.08
N ALA A 18 -14.32 -2.90 -24.41
CA ALA A 18 -15.69 -2.68 -23.97
C ALA A 18 -15.83 -2.71 -22.43
N ILE A 19 -15.14 -3.62 -21.74
CA ILE A 19 -15.18 -3.72 -20.28
C ILE A 19 -14.44 -2.52 -19.67
N ILE A 20 -13.27 -2.19 -20.18
CA ILE A 20 -12.49 -1.02 -19.74
C ILE A 20 -13.32 0.26 -19.95
N ASN A 21 -13.99 0.39 -21.09
CA ASN A 21 -14.82 1.56 -21.40
C ASN A 21 -16.08 1.63 -20.52
N ASN A 22 -16.70 0.50 -20.18
CA ASN A 22 -17.83 0.48 -19.24
C ASN A 22 -17.39 0.88 -17.83
N ILE A 23 -16.28 0.39 -17.34
CA ILE A 23 -15.71 0.80 -16.03
C ILE A 23 -15.43 2.30 -16.03
N ARG A 24 -14.85 2.82 -17.11
CA ARG A 24 -14.62 4.26 -17.28
C ARG A 24 -15.90 5.08 -17.22
N ARG A 25 -16.97 4.64 -17.88
CA ARG A 25 -18.26 5.33 -17.91
C ARG A 25 -18.96 5.33 -16.55
N THR A 26 -18.85 4.24 -15.79
CA THR A 26 -19.50 4.10 -14.47
C THR A 26 -18.77 4.85 -13.35
N MET A 27 -17.45 5.02 -13.45
CA MET A 27 -16.65 5.59 -12.38
C MET A 27 -16.40 7.09 -12.51
N VAL A 28 -16.80 7.73 -13.62
CA VAL A 28 -16.47 9.13 -13.88
C VAL A 28 -17.62 9.92 -14.46
N THR A 29 -18.14 10.77 -13.62
CA THR A 29 -18.91 11.94 -14.06
C THR A 29 -17.92 13.10 -14.24
N GLY A 30 -17.51 13.38 -15.48
CA GLY A 30 -17.00 14.72 -15.84
C GLY A 30 -15.50 14.94 -15.96
N SER A 31 -14.63 13.94 -15.97
CA SER A 31 -13.20 14.15 -16.27
C SER A 31 -12.66 13.14 -17.28
N GLU A 32 -11.75 13.59 -18.17
CA GLU A 32 -10.98 12.69 -19.02
C GLU A 32 -10.12 11.77 -18.16
N LEU A 33 -10.49 10.50 -18.07
CA LEU A 33 -9.66 9.49 -17.43
C LEU A 33 -8.41 9.24 -18.27
N LYS A 34 -7.27 9.38 -17.66
CA LYS A 34 -6.02 8.85 -18.22
C LYS A 34 -6.19 7.34 -18.46
N LYS A 35 -5.68 6.87 -19.60
CA LYS A 35 -5.60 5.42 -19.84
C LYS A 35 -4.87 4.74 -18.70
N PRO A 36 -5.28 3.54 -18.25
CA PRO A 36 -4.55 2.78 -17.24
C PRO A 36 -3.11 2.56 -17.71
N GLY A 37 -2.21 2.40 -16.77
CA GLY A 37 -0.82 2.05 -17.06
C GLY A 37 -0.77 0.74 -17.85
N THR A 38 -0.21 0.80 -19.06
CA THR A 38 -0.06 -0.35 -19.96
C THR A 38 1.38 -0.86 -20.00
N THR A 39 2.24 -0.36 -19.12
CA THR A 39 3.68 -0.68 -19.07
C THR A 39 4.05 -1.27 -17.73
N GLY A 40 5.13 -2.03 -17.70
CA GLY A 40 5.63 -2.67 -16.49
C GLY A 40 4.65 -3.73 -15.96
N ILE A 41 4.41 -3.70 -14.67
CA ILE A 41 3.58 -4.69 -13.95
C ILE A 41 2.12 -4.76 -14.42
N PHE A 42 1.60 -3.69 -15.02
CA PHE A 42 0.21 -3.61 -15.50
C PHE A 42 0.07 -3.93 -17.00
N GLY A 43 1.19 -4.09 -17.71
CA GLY A 43 1.21 -4.29 -19.17
C GLY A 43 1.00 -5.72 -19.62
N LYS A 44 1.07 -6.68 -18.71
CA LYS A 44 0.95 -8.11 -19.01
C LYS A 44 0.05 -8.81 -18.01
N SER A 45 -0.76 -9.74 -18.50
CA SER A 45 -1.48 -10.66 -17.64
C SER A 45 -0.51 -11.60 -16.90
N ILE A 46 -0.92 -12.07 -15.73
CA ILE A 46 -0.15 -13.02 -14.93
C ILE A 46 -0.99 -14.26 -14.61
N ASN A 47 -0.34 -15.43 -14.58
CA ASN A 47 -0.99 -16.62 -14.10
C ASN A 47 -1.08 -16.59 -12.57
N PRO A 48 -2.24 -16.90 -11.96
CA PRO A 48 -2.38 -16.90 -10.50
C PRO A 48 -1.38 -17.85 -9.82
N LYS A 49 -1.00 -18.96 -10.46
CA LYS A 49 0.03 -19.88 -9.94
C LYS A 49 1.39 -19.18 -9.76
N GLU A 50 1.75 -18.24 -10.63
CA GLU A 50 3.01 -17.50 -10.50
C GLU A 50 3.03 -16.61 -9.26
N LEU A 51 1.88 -16.03 -8.88
CA LEU A 51 1.76 -15.25 -7.66
C LEU A 51 1.93 -16.09 -6.39
N ILE A 52 1.58 -17.37 -6.44
CA ILE A 52 1.51 -18.26 -5.28
C ILE A 52 2.79 -19.10 -5.15
N SER A 53 3.17 -19.83 -6.22
CA SER A 53 4.19 -20.88 -6.16
C SER A 53 5.63 -20.38 -6.06
N ASN A 54 5.87 -19.08 -6.30
CA ASN A 54 7.22 -18.50 -6.28
C ASN A 54 7.61 -17.86 -4.94
N ILE A 55 6.72 -17.81 -3.97
CA ILE A 55 6.94 -17.13 -2.67
C ILE A 55 8.21 -17.66 -2.00
N GLY A 56 9.18 -16.77 -1.79
CA GLY A 56 10.45 -17.07 -1.12
C GLY A 56 11.46 -17.91 -1.95
N LEU A 57 11.17 -18.19 -3.22
CA LEU A 57 12.05 -18.95 -4.10
C LEU A 57 12.89 -18.04 -5.01
N GLN A 58 13.92 -18.59 -5.66
CA GLN A 58 14.79 -17.84 -6.59
C GLN A 58 14.04 -17.19 -7.75
N ARG A 59 12.89 -17.73 -8.15
CA ARG A 59 12.03 -17.20 -9.23
C ARG A 59 11.11 -16.08 -8.77
N ASP A 60 11.10 -15.73 -7.49
CA ASP A 60 10.29 -14.65 -6.93
C ASP A 60 10.92 -13.28 -7.25
N THR A 61 10.72 -12.86 -8.49
CA THR A 61 11.23 -11.57 -8.98
C THR A 61 10.55 -10.39 -8.29
N ASN A 62 11.18 -9.21 -8.30
CA ASN A 62 10.55 -7.98 -7.79
C ASN A 62 9.25 -7.63 -8.53
N GLU A 63 9.09 -8.05 -9.77
CA GLU A 63 7.85 -7.86 -10.54
C GLU A 63 6.72 -8.73 -9.99
N ILE A 64 6.97 -10.02 -9.75
CA ILE A 64 6.01 -10.96 -9.16
C ILE A 64 5.66 -10.53 -7.74
N LEU A 65 6.66 -10.19 -6.94
CA LEU A 65 6.48 -9.64 -5.59
C LEU A 65 5.57 -8.41 -5.61
N THR A 66 5.85 -7.44 -6.48
CA THR A 66 5.08 -6.20 -6.57
C THR A 66 3.63 -6.48 -6.94
N ARG A 67 3.37 -7.37 -7.92
CA ARG A 67 2.01 -7.76 -8.30
C ARG A 67 1.28 -8.46 -7.16
N ARG A 68 1.95 -9.38 -6.48
CA ARG A 68 1.38 -10.10 -5.33
C ARG A 68 1.01 -9.19 -4.19
N VAL A 69 1.91 -8.26 -3.80
CA VAL A 69 1.65 -7.34 -2.70
C VAL A 69 0.57 -6.32 -3.07
N LEU A 70 0.59 -5.77 -4.29
CA LEU A 70 -0.51 -4.91 -4.79
C LEU A 70 -1.85 -5.65 -4.79
N PHE A 71 -1.84 -6.92 -5.19
CA PHE A 71 -3.05 -7.75 -5.19
C PHE A 71 -3.58 -7.98 -3.78
N LEU A 72 -2.70 -8.21 -2.81
CA LEU A 72 -3.09 -8.35 -1.40
C LEU A 72 -3.62 -7.04 -0.80
N GLU A 73 -2.93 -5.94 -1.03
CA GLU A 73 -3.11 -4.72 -0.23
C GLU A 73 -4.08 -3.70 -0.83
N GLU A 74 -4.11 -3.60 -2.16
CA GLU A 74 -4.76 -2.48 -2.86
C GLU A 74 -5.77 -2.95 -3.93
N SER A 75 -5.96 -4.26 -4.15
CA SER A 75 -6.82 -4.71 -5.22
C SER A 75 -8.30 -4.75 -4.82
N VAL A 76 -9.12 -4.39 -5.80
CA VAL A 76 -10.58 -4.55 -5.73
C VAL A 76 -11.00 -5.36 -6.94
N SER A 77 -11.79 -6.40 -6.73
CA SER A 77 -12.29 -7.21 -7.82
C SER A 77 -13.27 -6.41 -8.69
N LEU A 78 -12.99 -6.34 -9.98
CA LEU A 78 -13.90 -5.78 -10.97
C LEU A 78 -14.84 -6.85 -11.56
N MET A 79 -14.39 -8.10 -11.56
CA MET A 79 -15.13 -9.28 -12.02
C MET A 79 -14.71 -10.49 -11.18
N TYR A 80 -15.62 -11.43 -11.00
CA TYR A 80 -15.37 -12.70 -10.31
C TYR A 80 -14.83 -12.53 -8.88
N PRO A 81 -15.59 -11.88 -7.96
CA PRO A 81 -15.14 -11.62 -6.60
C PRO A 81 -14.79 -12.91 -5.82
N GLU A 82 -15.44 -14.03 -6.12
CA GLU A 82 -15.13 -15.32 -5.53
C GLU A 82 -13.73 -15.79 -5.93
N LYS A 83 -13.38 -15.71 -7.22
CA LYS A 83 -12.02 -16.08 -7.69
C LYS A 83 -10.95 -15.14 -7.12
N HIS A 84 -11.27 -13.85 -6.98
CA HIS A 84 -10.36 -12.91 -6.33
C HIS A 84 -10.09 -13.33 -4.88
N ARG A 85 -11.13 -13.68 -4.13
CA ARG A 85 -11.02 -14.17 -2.76
C ARG A 85 -10.23 -15.49 -2.68
N ASP A 86 -10.47 -16.43 -3.59
CA ASP A 86 -9.78 -17.73 -3.63
C ASP A 86 -8.28 -17.56 -3.88
N ILE A 87 -7.89 -16.63 -4.77
CA ILE A 87 -6.48 -16.31 -5.02
C ILE A 87 -5.85 -15.66 -3.77
N LEU A 88 -6.54 -14.70 -3.13
CA LEU A 88 -6.08 -14.10 -1.88
C LEU A 88 -5.89 -15.16 -0.80
N TRP A 89 -6.86 -16.05 -0.64
CA TRP A 89 -6.78 -17.15 0.32
C TRP A 89 -5.59 -18.05 0.05
N SER A 90 -5.35 -18.40 -1.20
CA SER A 90 -4.23 -19.26 -1.61
C SER A 90 -2.88 -18.60 -1.32
N ILE A 91 -2.75 -17.28 -1.58
CA ILE A 91 -1.54 -16.51 -1.27
C ILE A 91 -1.31 -16.48 0.24
N VAL A 92 -2.33 -16.10 1.01
CA VAL A 92 -2.26 -16.00 2.48
C VAL A 92 -1.91 -17.37 3.08
N ASN A 93 -2.57 -18.42 2.62
CA ASN A 93 -2.32 -19.77 3.12
C ASN A 93 -0.88 -20.24 2.86
N THR A 94 -0.33 -19.94 1.68
CA THR A 94 1.08 -20.25 1.36
C THR A 94 2.04 -19.56 2.34
N TYR A 95 1.77 -18.32 2.72
CA TYR A 95 2.58 -17.62 3.73
C TYR A 95 2.41 -18.22 5.13
N LEU A 96 1.20 -18.67 5.47
CA LEU A 96 0.92 -19.31 6.75
C LEU A 96 1.56 -20.70 6.86
N ASP A 97 1.54 -21.48 5.78
CA ASP A 97 2.14 -22.82 5.72
C ASP A 97 3.67 -22.79 5.80
N ALA A 98 4.29 -21.68 5.37
CA ALA A 98 5.74 -21.49 5.47
C ALA A 98 6.24 -21.18 6.90
N ARG A 99 5.36 -21.15 7.90
CA ARG A 99 5.71 -20.93 9.31
C ARG A 99 6.20 -22.22 9.95
N GLU A 100 7.07 -22.06 10.94
CA GLU A 100 7.53 -23.21 11.76
C GLU A 100 6.43 -23.74 12.67
N ARG A 101 5.56 -22.86 13.17
CA ARG A 101 4.49 -23.20 14.12
C ARG A 101 3.22 -22.41 13.81
N LYS A 102 2.08 -23.06 14.01
CA LYS A 102 0.77 -22.41 13.96
C LYS A 102 0.70 -21.24 14.97
N GLY A 103 0.01 -20.17 14.62
CA GLY A 103 -0.12 -18.97 15.46
C GLY A 103 1.05 -18.00 15.41
N GLN A 104 2.19 -18.37 14.80
CA GLN A 104 3.28 -17.42 14.59
C GLN A 104 2.92 -16.40 13.50
N THR A 105 3.46 -15.19 13.64
CA THR A 105 3.41 -14.19 12.56
C THR A 105 4.04 -14.73 11.28
N PRO A 106 3.38 -14.63 10.10
CA PRO A 106 3.93 -15.07 8.83
C PRO A 106 5.07 -14.13 8.39
N ARG A 107 6.30 -14.44 8.79
CA ARG A 107 7.49 -13.60 8.58
C ARG A 107 7.78 -13.33 7.10
N TYR A 108 7.52 -14.31 6.23
CA TYR A 108 7.71 -14.11 4.79
C TYR A 108 6.76 -13.06 4.22
N LEU A 109 5.49 -13.04 4.65
CA LEU A 109 4.54 -12.00 4.27
C LEU A 109 4.98 -10.63 4.77
N LEU A 110 5.38 -10.52 6.03
CA LEU A 110 5.92 -9.29 6.60
C LEU A 110 7.13 -8.78 5.80
N ASN A 111 8.07 -9.67 5.50
CA ASN A 111 9.26 -9.32 4.72
C ASN A 111 8.91 -8.85 3.31
N ASP A 112 7.94 -9.48 2.65
CA ASP A 112 7.53 -9.10 1.31
C ASP A 112 6.83 -7.73 1.29
N ILE A 113 6.02 -7.40 2.30
CA ILE A 113 5.46 -6.05 2.48
C ILE A 113 6.58 -5.01 2.64
N ILE A 114 7.60 -5.30 3.45
CA ILE A 114 8.75 -4.39 3.63
C ILE A 114 9.58 -4.25 2.34
N ARG A 115 9.83 -5.35 1.62
CA ARG A 115 10.52 -5.35 0.33
C ARG A 115 9.77 -4.50 -0.70
N TYR A 116 8.46 -4.67 -0.79
CA TYR A 116 7.62 -3.88 -1.68
C TYR A 116 7.71 -2.38 -1.35
N TRP A 117 7.62 -2.00 -0.09
CA TRP A 117 7.81 -0.60 0.34
C TRP A 117 9.18 -0.03 -0.09
N ARG A 118 10.25 -0.80 0.11
CA ARG A 118 11.60 -0.42 -0.34
C ARG A 118 11.68 -0.28 -1.86
N THR A 119 11.03 -1.16 -2.61
CA THR A 119 10.96 -1.08 -4.09
C THR A 119 10.27 0.20 -4.55
N ILE A 120 9.18 0.61 -3.91
CA ILE A 120 8.52 1.90 -4.20
C ILE A 120 9.47 3.08 -3.95
N ALA A 121 10.24 3.06 -2.87
CA ALA A 121 11.18 4.13 -2.55
C ALA A 121 12.33 4.22 -3.58
N ILE A 122 12.84 3.07 -4.05
CA ILE A 122 13.87 3.01 -5.11
C ILE A 122 13.30 3.49 -6.46
N ASP A 123 12.10 3.05 -6.84
CA ASP A 123 11.42 3.48 -8.06
C ASP A 123 11.13 5.00 -8.08
N TYR A 124 10.88 5.58 -6.91
CA TYR A 124 10.79 7.02 -6.77
C TYR A 124 12.10 7.70 -7.15
N GLN A 125 13.25 7.21 -6.64
CA GLN A 125 14.56 7.79 -6.95
C GLN A 125 14.88 7.71 -8.44
N ALA A 126 14.64 6.58 -9.08
CA ALA A 126 14.85 6.40 -10.52
C ALA A 126 13.97 7.34 -11.37
N LYS A 127 12.76 7.62 -10.93
CA LYS A 127 11.84 8.54 -11.63
C LYS A 127 12.23 10.02 -11.48
N ILE A 128 12.94 10.40 -10.43
CA ILE A 128 13.49 11.76 -10.27
C ILE A 128 14.51 12.07 -11.37
N GLU A 129 15.35 11.10 -11.73
CA GLU A 129 16.36 11.25 -12.77
C GLU A 129 15.72 11.49 -14.16
N GLY A 130 14.48 11.08 -14.37
CA GLY A 130 13.73 11.16 -15.63
C GLY A 130 12.94 12.46 -15.88
N ASN A 131 13.29 13.61 -15.29
CA ASN A 131 12.64 14.94 -15.49
C ASN A 131 11.11 15.01 -15.24
N LYS A 132 10.57 14.12 -14.44
CA LYS A 132 9.13 14.14 -14.08
C LYS A 132 8.89 15.02 -12.83
N PRO A 133 7.66 15.54 -12.61
CA PRO A 133 7.33 16.34 -11.43
C PRO A 133 7.81 15.70 -10.13
N LYS A 134 8.64 16.39 -9.37
CA LYS A 134 9.37 15.83 -8.21
C LYS A 134 8.62 16.00 -6.91
N ALA A 135 8.06 17.20 -6.68
CA ALA A 135 7.47 17.55 -5.40
C ALA A 135 6.24 16.71 -5.07
N LEU A 136 5.27 16.62 -5.98
CA LEU A 136 4.05 15.84 -5.76
C LEU A 136 4.36 14.34 -5.54
N ARG A 137 5.35 13.79 -6.26
CA ARG A 137 5.76 12.39 -6.09
C ARG A 137 6.39 12.15 -4.73
N HIS A 138 7.26 13.08 -4.31
CA HIS A 138 7.88 13.02 -2.99
C HIS A 138 6.84 13.07 -1.88
N VAL A 139 5.89 14.00 -1.97
CA VAL A 139 4.81 14.11 -1.00
C VAL A 139 3.94 12.85 -0.95
N LYS A 140 3.65 12.25 -2.11
CA LYS A 140 2.93 10.96 -2.17
C LYS A 140 3.71 9.83 -1.48
N LEU A 141 5.02 9.80 -1.59
CA LEU A 141 5.84 8.82 -0.88
C LEU A 141 5.80 9.06 0.64
N LEU A 142 5.91 10.32 1.05
CA LEU A 142 6.04 10.69 2.45
C LEU A 142 4.76 10.52 3.27
N ILE A 143 3.56 10.66 2.66
CA ILE A 143 2.28 10.60 3.39
C ILE A 143 1.44 9.41 2.94
N PRO A 144 0.72 9.41 1.79
CA PRO A 144 -0.22 8.34 1.50
C PRO A 144 0.46 6.98 1.34
N ARG A 145 1.60 6.89 0.67
CA ARG A 145 2.29 5.61 0.52
C ARG A 145 2.81 5.07 1.85
N LYS A 146 3.27 5.94 2.74
CA LYS A 146 3.66 5.53 4.10
C LYS A 146 2.46 5.04 4.91
N LEU A 147 1.31 5.70 4.82
CA LEU A 147 0.08 5.25 5.46
C LEU A 147 -0.44 3.94 4.86
N CYS A 148 -0.37 3.76 3.54
CA CYS A 148 -0.65 2.47 2.90
C CYS A 148 0.25 1.37 3.45
N PHE A 149 1.56 1.60 3.54
CA PHE A 149 2.49 0.65 4.13
C PHE A 149 2.12 0.27 5.57
N ILE A 150 1.81 1.25 6.42
CA ILE A 150 1.37 0.98 7.79
C ILE A 150 0.04 0.21 7.82
N SER A 151 -0.90 0.55 6.95
CA SER A 151 -2.17 -0.18 6.84
C SER A 151 -2.00 -1.62 6.37
N SER A 152 -0.98 -1.89 5.57
CA SER A 152 -0.65 -3.25 5.10
C SER A 152 -0.07 -4.13 6.20
N LEU A 153 0.58 -3.51 7.17
CA LEU A 153 1.06 -4.20 8.38
C LEU A 153 -0.07 -4.47 9.39
N ALA A 154 -1.16 -3.72 9.33
CA ALA A 154 -2.24 -3.80 10.32
C ALA A 154 -2.78 -5.22 10.54
N PRO A 155 -3.08 -6.04 9.51
CA PRO A 155 -3.53 -7.41 9.71
C PRO A 155 -2.53 -8.26 10.51
N LEU A 156 -1.23 -8.04 10.35
CA LEU A 156 -0.20 -8.79 11.05
C LEU A 156 -0.08 -8.37 12.52
N TYR A 157 -0.17 -7.07 12.81
CA TYR A 157 -0.23 -6.57 14.18
C TYR A 157 -1.45 -7.08 14.93
N LEU A 158 -2.63 -7.01 14.29
CA LEU A 158 -3.88 -7.47 14.88
C LEU A 158 -3.91 -8.99 15.06
N HIS A 159 -3.37 -9.74 14.11
CA HIS A 159 -3.18 -11.18 14.23
C HIS A 159 -2.28 -11.53 15.42
N HIS A 160 -1.18 -10.82 15.62
CA HIS A 160 -0.26 -11.05 16.73
C HIS A 160 -0.92 -10.78 18.09
N LEU A 161 -1.77 -9.74 18.18
CA LEU A 161 -2.47 -9.41 19.43
C LEU A 161 -3.54 -10.43 19.83
N ASP A 162 -4.24 -10.96 18.86
CA ASP A 162 -5.48 -11.70 19.08
C ASP A 162 -5.44 -13.13 18.49
N VAL A 163 -4.25 -13.69 18.25
CA VAL A 163 -4.05 -14.97 17.53
C VAL A 163 -4.90 -16.12 18.09
N GLU A 164 -5.11 -16.17 19.41
CA GLU A 164 -5.89 -17.21 20.06
C GLU A 164 -7.42 -17.05 19.90
N LYS A 165 -7.86 -15.90 19.38
CA LYS A 165 -9.29 -15.55 19.25
C LYS A 165 -9.87 -15.85 17.86
N PHE A 166 -9.04 -16.27 16.89
CA PHE A 166 -9.52 -16.52 15.54
C PHE A 166 -9.90 -17.97 15.32
N ASP A 167 -11.12 -18.20 14.90
CA ASP A 167 -11.58 -19.53 14.45
C ASP A 167 -10.79 -20.02 13.25
N SER A 168 -10.37 -19.10 12.37
CA SER A 168 -9.59 -19.37 11.17
C SER A 168 -8.62 -18.23 10.87
N GLU A 169 -7.32 -18.45 11.08
CA GLU A 169 -6.27 -17.48 10.75
C GLU A 169 -6.26 -17.05 9.27
N PRO A 170 -6.39 -17.98 8.29
CA PRO A 170 -6.44 -17.60 6.89
C PRO A 170 -7.61 -16.66 6.58
N ASN A 171 -8.80 -16.97 7.08
CA ASN A 171 -9.98 -16.13 6.84
C ASN A 171 -9.83 -14.76 7.47
N PHE A 172 -9.31 -14.66 8.69
CA PHE A 172 -9.04 -13.37 9.32
C PHE A 172 -8.12 -12.49 8.48
N LEU A 173 -7.01 -13.04 7.98
CA LEU A 173 -6.07 -12.28 7.17
C LEU A 173 -6.67 -11.90 5.81
N VAL A 174 -7.37 -12.83 5.14
CA VAL A 174 -8.05 -12.55 3.86
C VAL A 174 -9.11 -11.48 4.03
N ASP A 175 -9.97 -11.58 5.02
CA ASP A 175 -11.01 -10.58 5.30
C ASP A 175 -10.40 -9.21 5.60
N SER A 176 -9.31 -9.20 6.37
CA SER A 176 -8.58 -7.97 6.67
C SER A 176 -7.97 -7.33 5.42
N TYR A 177 -7.39 -8.11 4.50
CA TYR A 177 -6.83 -7.56 3.25
C TYR A 177 -7.91 -7.16 2.23
N LEU A 178 -9.09 -7.74 2.28
CA LEU A 178 -10.23 -7.30 1.45
C LEU A 178 -10.80 -5.94 1.91
N GLU A 179 -10.50 -5.51 3.13
CA GLU A 179 -10.90 -4.18 3.59
C GLU A 179 -10.07 -3.07 2.93
N PRO A 180 -10.66 -1.91 2.69
CA PRO A 180 -9.92 -0.73 2.26
C PRO A 180 -8.76 -0.39 3.22
N SER A 181 -7.66 0.11 2.68
CA SER A 181 -6.48 0.49 3.48
C SER A 181 -6.80 1.49 4.60
N SER A 182 -7.78 2.39 4.38
CA SER A 182 -8.26 3.33 5.41
C SER A 182 -8.93 2.61 6.58
N ILE A 183 -9.71 1.58 6.33
CA ILE A 183 -10.36 0.78 7.40
C ILE A 183 -9.31 0.00 8.19
N ARG A 184 -8.34 -0.63 7.51
CA ARG A 184 -7.22 -1.32 8.18
C ARG A 184 -6.43 -0.36 9.07
N LEU A 185 -6.14 0.85 8.58
CA LEU A 185 -5.47 1.88 9.37
C LEU A 185 -6.29 2.27 10.59
N MET A 186 -7.60 2.50 10.44
CA MET A 186 -8.47 2.85 11.56
C MET A 186 -8.55 1.74 12.62
N ARG A 187 -8.59 0.47 12.21
CA ARG A 187 -8.52 -0.67 13.13
C ARG A 187 -7.21 -0.70 13.90
N LEU A 188 -6.09 -0.47 13.20
CA LEU A 188 -4.78 -0.40 13.84
C LEU A 188 -4.73 0.72 14.88
N LEU A 189 -5.22 1.92 14.55
CA LEU A 189 -5.28 3.05 15.47
C LEU A 189 -6.13 2.76 16.71
N THR A 190 -7.33 2.21 16.50
CA THR A 190 -8.27 1.91 17.62
C THR A 190 -7.75 0.85 18.57
N LYS A 191 -7.03 -0.14 18.05
CA LYS A 191 -6.49 -1.26 18.84
C LYS A 191 -5.13 -0.98 19.47
N SER A 192 -4.50 0.16 19.14
CA SER A 192 -3.16 0.49 19.61
C SER A 192 -3.04 0.76 21.12
N GLY A 193 -4.13 1.10 21.77
CA GLY A 193 -4.11 1.59 23.16
C GLY A 193 -3.57 3.03 23.31
N THR A 194 -3.23 3.70 22.21
CA THR A 194 -2.75 5.08 22.23
C THR A 194 -3.90 6.06 22.51
N ASN A 195 -3.51 7.27 22.94
CA ASN A 195 -4.50 8.32 23.19
C ASN A 195 -5.14 8.86 21.91
N ASN A 196 -6.35 9.40 22.04
CA ASN A 196 -7.11 9.94 20.92
C ASN A 196 -6.37 11.08 20.17
N SER A 197 -5.49 11.82 20.85
CA SER A 197 -4.77 12.92 20.23
C SER A 197 -3.77 12.44 19.18
N LEU A 198 -3.06 11.34 19.44
CA LEU A 198 -2.18 10.70 18.46
C LEU A 198 -2.96 10.21 17.24
N GLN A 199 -4.05 9.48 17.49
CA GLN A 199 -4.92 8.97 16.43
C GLN A 199 -5.45 10.11 15.55
N GLN A 200 -5.94 11.19 16.15
CA GLN A 200 -6.42 12.36 15.43
C GLN A 200 -5.32 13.06 14.61
N ARG A 201 -4.08 13.18 15.12
CA ARG A 201 -2.97 13.78 14.35
C ARG A 201 -2.67 13.00 13.07
N ILE A 202 -2.66 11.67 13.16
CA ILE A 202 -2.44 10.80 11.99
C ILE A 202 -3.57 10.98 10.96
N VAL A 203 -4.83 10.91 11.39
CA VAL A 203 -5.99 11.08 10.49
C VAL A 203 -6.01 12.48 9.87
N LYS A 204 -5.84 13.54 10.66
CA LYS A 204 -5.79 14.92 10.15
C LYS A 204 -4.68 15.14 9.14
N THR A 205 -3.56 14.42 9.24
CA THR A 205 -2.50 14.52 8.24
C THR A 205 -2.92 13.88 6.91
N LEU A 206 -3.68 12.79 6.94
CA LEU A 206 -4.25 12.18 5.74
C LEU A 206 -5.31 13.11 5.11
N ASP A 207 -6.23 13.63 5.91
CA ASP A 207 -7.27 14.56 5.44
C ASP A 207 -6.66 15.81 4.78
N PHE A 208 -5.66 16.39 5.43
CA PHE A 208 -4.91 17.52 4.86
C PHE A 208 -4.29 17.17 3.50
N PHE A 209 -3.67 15.99 3.39
CA PHE A 209 -3.10 15.56 2.12
C PHE A 209 -4.17 15.38 1.04
N ILE A 210 -5.30 14.77 1.36
CA ILE A 210 -6.41 14.55 0.41
C ILE A 210 -6.98 15.89 -0.06
N GLU A 211 -7.26 16.80 0.87
CA GLU A 211 -7.76 18.16 0.58
C GLU A 211 -6.80 18.90 -0.38
N LYS A 212 -5.53 19.01 0.01
CA LYS A 212 -4.53 19.77 -0.77
C LYS A 212 -4.23 19.10 -2.11
N SER A 213 -4.08 17.79 -2.14
CA SER A 213 -3.78 17.08 -3.39
C SER A 213 -4.92 17.09 -4.41
N SER A 214 -6.14 17.40 -3.99
CA SER A 214 -7.30 17.59 -4.87
C SER A 214 -7.27 18.91 -5.62
N ASP A 215 -6.58 19.93 -5.08
CA ASP A 215 -6.44 21.25 -5.68
C ASP A 215 -5.36 21.27 -6.77
N ALA A 216 -5.76 21.62 -7.99
CA ALA A 216 -4.84 21.69 -9.15
C ALA A 216 -3.81 22.81 -9.01
N MET A 217 -4.19 23.97 -8.44
CA MET A 217 -3.30 25.09 -8.21
C MET A 217 -2.24 24.73 -7.18
N TRP A 218 -2.65 24.11 -6.08
CA TRP A 218 -1.71 23.64 -5.08
C TRP A 218 -0.68 22.64 -5.67
N ARG A 219 -1.12 21.70 -6.51
CA ARG A 219 -0.20 20.75 -7.17
C ARG A 219 0.84 21.45 -8.05
N LYS A 220 0.47 22.55 -8.71
CA LYS A 220 1.41 23.38 -9.48
C LYS A 220 2.37 24.11 -8.55
N ASN A 221 1.85 24.77 -7.53
CA ASN A 221 2.64 25.60 -6.61
C ASN A 221 3.71 24.80 -5.87
N ILE A 222 3.45 23.54 -5.47
CA ILE A 222 4.47 22.73 -4.80
C ILE A 222 5.65 22.36 -5.69
N GLU A 223 5.46 22.24 -7.01
CA GLU A 223 6.56 22.00 -7.95
C GLU A 223 7.42 23.27 -8.12
N GLU A 224 6.80 24.45 -8.18
CA GLU A 224 7.51 25.73 -8.25
C GLU A 224 8.27 26.02 -6.95
N ASP A 225 7.68 25.71 -5.81
CA ASP A 225 8.21 25.95 -4.48
C ASP A 225 9.50 25.16 -4.19
N ILE A 226 9.59 23.91 -4.64
CA ILE A 226 10.79 23.08 -4.45
C ILE A 226 12.01 23.67 -5.18
N PHE A 227 11.80 24.33 -6.33
CA PHE A 227 12.88 24.95 -7.09
C PHE A 227 13.27 26.32 -6.53
N SER A 228 12.29 27.13 -6.14
CA SER A 228 12.51 28.48 -5.64
C SER A 228 13.29 28.52 -4.32
N ASN A 229 13.12 27.49 -3.49
CA ASN A 229 13.70 27.43 -2.16
C ASN A 229 14.90 26.47 -2.04
N GLN A 230 15.43 25.96 -3.14
CA GLN A 230 16.50 24.95 -3.13
C GLN A 230 17.76 25.39 -2.36
N PHE A 231 18.05 26.69 -2.34
CA PHE A 231 19.23 27.28 -1.69
C PHE A 231 18.87 28.16 -0.48
N ASN A 232 17.62 28.16 -0.02
CA ASN A 232 17.18 28.97 1.10
C ASN A 232 17.46 28.27 2.43
N HIS A 233 18.09 28.95 3.38
CA HIS A 233 18.33 28.42 4.73
C HIS A 233 17.05 28.24 5.56
N SER A 234 15.99 28.98 5.24
CA SER A 234 14.68 28.86 5.89
C SER A 234 13.60 28.68 4.81
N PRO A 235 13.53 27.50 4.20
CA PRO A 235 12.57 27.28 3.14
C PRO A 235 11.14 27.34 3.67
N SER A 236 10.28 28.04 2.94
CA SER A 236 8.87 28.24 3.27
C SER A 236 8.01 27.96 2.04
N GLY A 237 6.72 27.71 2.24
CA GLY A 237 5.77 27.48 1.16
C GLY A 237 5.05 26.14 1.27
N PRO A 238 4.11 25.86 0.34
CA PRO A 238 3.25 24.68 0.40
C PRO A 238 3.98 23.34 0.43
N TYR A 239 5.09 23.21 -0.30
CA TYR A 239 5.89 21.98 -0.28
C TYR A 239 6.56 21.76 1.09
N TRP A 240 7.08 22.81 1.68
CA TRP A 240 7.79 22.74 2.97
C TRP A 240 6.83 22.52 4.14
N GLU A 241 5.62 23.11 4.06
CA GLU A 241 4.56 22.85 5.04
C GLU A 241 4.21 21.36 5.08
N ILE A 242 3.96 20.74 3.92
CA ILE A 242 3.60 19.33 3.87
C ILE A 242 4.77 18.43 4.24
N ARG A 243 5.99 18.83 3.94
CA ARG A 243 7.21 18.12 4.37
C ARG A 243 7.34 18.11 5.90
N GLU A 244 7.05 19.22 6.56
CA GLU A 244 7.08 19.27 8.02
C GLU A 244 5.97 18.41 8.64
N ARG A 245 4.77 18.45 8.09
CA ARG A 245 3.68 17.53 8.48
C ARG A 245 4.08 16.06 8.31
N SER A 246 4.81 15.73 7.26
CA SER A 246 5.30 14.36 7.05
C SER A 246 6.36 13.92 8.07
N ARG A 247 7.17 14.85 8.57
CA ARG A 247 8.11 14.58 9.68
C ARG A 247 7.36 14.31 10.99
N GLN A 248 6.30 15.11 11.26
CA GLN A 248 5.47 14.86 12.42
C GLN A 248 4.73 13.50 12.28
N LEU A 249 4.18 13.22 11.09
CA LEU A 249 3.57 11.91 10.82
C LEU A 249 4.54 10.75 11.07
N HIS A 250 5.81 10.91 10.71
CA HIS A 250 6.81 9.86 10.99
C HIS A 250 6.98 9.61 12.49
N LYS A 251 7.03 10.67 13.31
CA LYS A 251 7.09 10.56 14.77
C LYS A 251 5.82 9.90 15.33
N ASP A 252 4.66 10.35 14.86
CA ASP A 252 3.36 9.81 15.28
C ASP A 252 3.21 8.33 14.94
N LEU A 253 3.66 7.89 13.74
CA LEU A 253 3.66 6.48 13.36
C LEU A 253 4.67 5.66 14.17
N THR A 254 5.83 6.23 14.51
CA THR A 254 6.78 5.56 15.40
C THR A 254 6.18 5.37 16.78
N GLU A 255 5.56 6.42 17.35
CA GLU A 255 4.86 6.34 18.62
C GLU A 255 3.75 5.27 18.59
N LEU A 256 2.97 5.20 17.50
CA LEU A 256 1.94 4.19 17.28
C LEU A 256 2.52 2.77 17.30
N LEU A 257 3.58 2.51 16.52
CA LEU A 257 4.16 1.16 16.39
C LEU A 257 4.91 0.71 17.65
N PHE A 258 5.33 1.64 18.49
CA PHE A 258 5.94 1.36 19.80
C PHE A 258 4.97 1.57 20.96
N SER A 259 3.66 1.69 20.70
CA SER A 259 2.64 1.67 21.75
C SER A 259 2.64 0.35 22.52
N ASP A 260 2.06 0.35 23.73
CA ASP A 260 2.10 -0.82 24.61
C ASP A 260 1.56 -2.09 23.93
N ASN A 261 0.49 -1.98 23.16
CA ASN A 261 -0.10 -3.12 22.46
C ASN A 261 0.77 -3.62 21.28
N TYR A 262 1.60 -2.77 20.66
CA TYR A 262 2.32 -3.13 19.46
C TYR A 262 3.82 -3.28 19.65
N ARG A 263 4.37 -2.81 20.77
CA ARG A 263 5.81 -2.84 21.07
C ARG A 263 6.41 -4.22 20.88
N SER A 264 5.79 -5.24 21.45
CA SER A 264 6.30 -6.62 21.36
C SER A 264 6.45 -7.11 19.92
N PHE A 265 5.46 -6.82 19.05
CA PHE A 265 5.55 -7.14 17.64
C PHE A 265 6.67 -6.34 16.96
N THR A 266 6.68 -5.03 17.19
CA THR A 266 7.66 -4.12 16.57
C THR A 266 9.08 -4.52 16.91
N GLU A 267 9.40 -4.72 18.18
CA GLU A 267 10.74 -5.12 18.65
C GLU A 267 11.14 -6.50 18.11
N LYS A 268 10.21 -7.45 18.05
CA LYS A 268 10.51 -8.81 17.64
C LYS A 268 10.69 -8.98 16.13
N TYR A 269 9.96 -8.20 15.32
CA TYR A 269 9.85 -8.45 13.89
C TYR A 269 10.25 -7.28 12.99
N MET A 270 10.25 -6.03 13.48
CA MET A 270 10.52 -4.84 12.69
C MET A 270 11.87 -4.20 12.99
N VAL A 271 12.41 -4.41 14.20
CA VAL A 271 13.74 -3.94 14.61
C VAL A 271 14.71 -5.10 14.46
N ILE A 272 15.77 -4.90 13.71
CA ILE A 272 16.87 -5.85 13.52
C ILE A 272 18.00 -5.48 14.44
#